data_5feff3cd4a9c1845b520baffd8c1478e
#
_entry.id   5feff3cd4a9c1845b520baffd8c1478e
#
_cell.length_a   1.000
_cell.length_b   1.000
_cell.length_c   1.000
_cell.angle_alpha   90.00
_cell.angle_beta   90.00
_cell.angle_gamma   90.00
#
_symmetry.space_group_name_H-M   'P 1'
#
loop_
_entity.id
_entity.type
_entity.pdbx_description
1 polymer ?
#
loop_
_entity_poly.entity_id
_entity_poly.type
_entity_poly.pdbx_seq_one_letter_code
_entity_poly.pdbx_strand_id
1 'polypeptide(L)'
;MNRFKPIELSDKAIFDKYFNQMNNNNSEKNFSNLFMWRHYYNYEYSIIDGFLCIRGNSPERFYHNPYGVGDVSKIIELLKNENDGNLIFKPVLNDFRKSLDNLDFSFREDRNSYDYIYRSDKLINLNGPKLRNKRRWIKKFKNNYDYTYEDIAKDNIKEVEDFTINQIEDPNERMAMEEMFNNFFKLGIKGCTIRVNGEIAGVSTGEELTDDTVLIHCERGNREYDGIYNVINQEFVKNQWSDYKYINREQDLGIEGLRQAKLTYRPDILLEKYIAKGE
;
A
#
# COMPACT_ATOMS: atom_id res chain seq x y z
N MET A 1 -22.81 10.88 20.66
CA MET A 1 -22.40 10.83 19.24
C MET A 1 -20.89 10.93 19.15
N ASN A 2 -20.24 9.86 18.71
CA ASN A 2 -18.80 9.88 18.46
C ASN A 2 -18.54 10.76 17.23
N ARG A 3 -17.79 11.84 17.39
CA ARG A 3 -17.48 12.73 16.28
C ARG A 3 -16.32 12.15 15.45
N PHE A 4 -16.63 11.59 14.31
CA PHE A 4 -15.63 11.35 13.27
C PHE A 4 -15.16 12.68 12.69
N LYS A 5 -13.86 12.80 12.48
CA LYS A 5 -13.23 13.96 11.84
C LYS A 5 -12.35 13.54 10.67
N PRO A 6 -12.17 14.40 9.66
CA PRO A 6 -11.25 14.16 8.54
C PRO A 6 -9.83 13.84 9.02
N ILE A 7 -9.10 13.05 8.22
CA ILE A 7 -7.69 12.73 8.48
C ILE A 7 -6.83 13.91 8.02
N GLU A 8 -5.98 14.42 8.92
CA GLU A 8 -5.01 15.45 8.66
C GLU A 8 -3.58 14.94 8.87
N LEU A 9 -2.59 15.57 8.24
CA LEU A 9 -1.19 15.17 8.36
C LEU A 9 -0.68 15.14 9.82
N SER A 10 -1.16 16.07 10.65
CA SER A 10 -0.87 16.16 12.09
C SER A 10 -1.35 14.97 12.90
N ASP A 11 -2.26 14.15 12.36
CA ASP A 11 -2.81 12.98 13.04
C ASP A 11 -1.88 11.75 12.95
N LYS A 12 -0.80 11.80 12.15
CA LYS A 12 0.10 10.66 11.90
C LYS A 12 0.51 9.92 13.17
N ALA A 13 0.94 10.65 14.19
CA ALA A 13 1.38 10.05 15.44
C ALA A 13 0.26 9.28 16.19
N ILE A 14 -1.00 9.68 16.01
CA ILE A 14 -2.16 8.97 16.58
C ILE A 14 -2.31 7.62 15.85
N PHE A 15 -2.30 7.63 14.52
CA PHE A 15 -2.44 6.40 13.72
C PHE A 15 -1.29 5.44 13.98
N ASP A 16 -0.04 5.92 13.92
CA ASP A 16 1.15 5.11 14.18
C ASP A 16 1.07 4.39 15.55
N LYS A 17 0.61 5.09 16.61
CA LYS A 17 0.41 4.50 17.93
C LYS A 17 -0.51 3.28 17.90
N TYR A 18 -1.61 3.32 17.14
CA TYR A 18 -2.56 2.21 17.06
C TYR A 18 -2.09 1.12 16.10
N PHE A 19 -1.51 1.51 14.97
CA PHE A 19 -1.03 0.56 13.97
C PHE A 19 0.14 -0.29 14.48
N ASN A 20 1.03 0.28 15.28
CA ASN A 20 2.15 -0.42 15.89
C ASN A 20 1.73 -1.47 16.94
N GLN A 21 0.48 -1.42 17.43
CA GLN A 21 -0.08 -2.47 18.30
C GLN A 21 -0.52 -3.72 17.52
N MET A 22 -0.62 -3.62 16.20
CA MET A 22 -1.16 -4.67 15.34
C MET A 22 -0.07 -5.22 14.44
N ASN A 23 0.37 -6.44 14.67
CA ASN A 23 1.38 -7.09 13.84
C ASN A 23 0.74 -7.81 12.64
N ASN A 24 0.34 -7.05 11.62
CA ASN A 24 -0.09 -7.59 10.33
C ASN A 24 0.44 -6.75 9.18
N ASN A 25 0.55 -7.36 8.01
CA ASN A 25 1.18 -6.79 6.82
C ASN A 25 0.16 -6.18 5.83
N ASN A 26 -1.01 -5.77 6.32
CA ASN A 26 -2.04 -5.14 5.49
C ASN A 26 -1.63 -3.73 5.05
N SER A 27 -1.64 -3.47 3.75
CA SER A 27 -1.26 -2.18 3.16
C SER A 27 -2.15 -1.02 3.61
N GLU A 28 -3.43 -1.26 3.88
CA GLU A 28 -4.34 -0.23 4.38
C GLU A 28 -4.13 0.10 5.88
N LYS A 29 -3.32 -0.69 6.61
CA LYS A 29 -2.84 -0.35 7.96
C LYS A 29 -1.59 0.53 7.86
N ASN A 30 -1.70 1.62 7.14
CA ASN A 30 -0.61 2.56 6.91
C ASN A 30 -1.16 3.99 6.82
N PHE A 31 -0.55 4.91 7.59
CA PHE A 31 -1.04 6.29 7.62
C PHE A 31 -0.88 7.00 6.28
N SER A 32 0.26 6.84 5.62
CA SER A 32 0.52 7.50 4.35
C SER A 32 -0.49 7.07 3.28
N ASN A 33 -0.81 5.77 3.22
CA ASN A 33 -1.83 5.25 2.30
C ASN A 33 -3.20 5.89 2.57
N LEU A 34 -3.66 5.91 3.84
CA LEU A 34 -4.92 6.55 4.20
C LEU A 34 -4.91 8.06 3.90
N PHE A 35 -3.81 8.74 4.18
CA PHE A 35 -3.67 10.16 3.96
C PHE A 35 -3.67 10.52 2.46
N MET A 36 -2.95 9.78 1.63
CA MET A 36 -2.92 9.97 0.19
C MET A 36 -4.30 9.83 -0.44
N TRP A 37 -5.05 8.82 -0.03
CA TRP A 37 -6.37 8.51 -0.58
C TRP A 37 -7.55 9.16 0.18
N ARG A 38 -7.28 10.02 1.20
CA ARG A 38 -8.33 10.57 2.06
C ARG A 38 -9.42 11.35 1.32
N HIS A 39 -9.07 12.05 0.26
CA HIS A 39 -10.03 12.83 -0.52
C HIS A 39 -10.94 11.93 -1.37
N TYR A 40 -10.39 10.88 -1.97
CA TYR A 40 -11.18 9.95 -2.77
C TYR A 40 -12.19 9.16 -1.94
N TYR A 41 -11.73 8.61 -0.81
CA TYR A 41 -12.60 7.83 0.08
C TYR A 41 -13.36 8.68 1.09
N ASN A 42 -13.10 9.97 1.20
CA ASN A 42 -13.58 10.85 2.27
C ASN A 42 -13.33 10.21 3.64
N TYR A 43 -12.07 9.88 3.91
CA TYR A 43 -11.68 9.22 5.15
C TYR A 43 -11.84 10.12 6.35
N GLU A 44 -12.46 9.56 7.38
CA GLU A 44 -12.61 10.15 8.70
C GLU A 44 -12.22 9.13 9.77
N TYR A 45 -11.87 9.61 10.94
CA TYR A 45 -11.58 8.75 12.08
C TYR A 45 -12.15 9.28 13.39
N SER A 46 -12.30 8.37 14.35
CA SER A 46 -12.64 8.67 15.75
C SER A 46 -11.94 7.67 16.67
N ILE A 47 -11.69 8.08 17.92
CA ILE A 47 -11.25 7.16 18.97
C ILE A 47 -12.46 6.84 19.84
N ILE A 48 -12.86 5.56 19.85
CA ILE A 48 -14.04 5.06 20.57
C ILE A 48 -13.58 3.97 21.54
N ASP A 49 -13.76 4.18 22.82
CA ASP A 49 -13.37 3.25 23.90
C ASP A 49 -11.94 2.68 23.74
N GLY A 50 -11.00 3.54 23.35
CA GLY A 50 -9.60 3.16 23.16
C GLY A 50 -9.27 2.51 21.80
N PHE A 51 -10.22 2.38 20.89
CA PHE A 51 -10.00 1.91 19.54
C PHE A 51 -9.98 3.06 18.52
N LEU A 52 -9.02 3.04 17.62
CA LEU A 52 -9.03 3.88 16.44
C LEU A 52 -10.00 3.29 15.41
N CYS A 53 -11.10 3.97 15.18
CA CYS A 53 -12.11 3.63 14.18
C CYS A 53 -11.95 4.55 12.98
N ILE A 54 -11.76 3.96 11.80
CA ILE A 54 -11.59 4.67 10.53
C ILE A 54 -12.76 4.32 9.63
N ARG A 55 -13.34 5.33 8.97
CA ARG A 55 -14.38 5.12 7.97
C ARG A 55 -14.08 5.85 6.67
N GLY A 56 -14.45 5.23 5.56
CA GLY A 56 -14.57 5.88 4.27
C GLY A 56 -16.05 6.13 3.98
N ASN A 57 -16.34 7.22 3.25
CA ASN A 57 -17.71 7.60 2.91
C ASN A 57 -17.97 7.59 1.38
N SER A 58 -17.05 7.09 0.58
CA SER A 58 -17.17 7.04 -0.89
C SER A 58 -16.69 5.69 -1.43
N PRO A 59 -17.36 5.07 -2.43
CA PRO A 59 -18.69 5.42 -2.98
C PRO A 59 -19.86 5.11 -2.03
N GLU A 60 -19.65 4.24 -1.05
CA GLU A 60 -20.56 3.91 0.05
C GLU A 60 -19.81 3.99 1.37
N ARG A 61 -20.52 4.10 2.50
CA ARG A 61 -19.89 4.12 3.80
C ARG A 61 -19.37 2.73 4.16
N PHE A 62 -18.12 2.68 4.58
CA PHE A 62 -17.48 1.47 5.12
C PHE A 62 -16.53 1.82 6.26
N TYR A 63 -16.18 0.83 7.04
CA TYR A 63 -15.24 0.96 8.15
C TYR A 63 -14.05 0.02 7.94
N HIS A 64 -12.88 0.45 8.38
CA HIS A 64 -11.77 -0.46 8.61
C HIS A 64 -12.00 -1.28 9.87
N ASN A 65 -11.26 -2.37 10.04
CA ASN A 65 -11.18 -3.03 11.34
C ASN A 65 -10.85 -2.00 12.42
N PRO A 66 -11.55 -1.95 13.56
CA PRO A 66 -11.13 -1.10 14.66
C PRO A 66 -9.72 -1.49 15.13
N TYR A 67 -8.82 -0.53 15.27
CA TYR A 67 -7.44 -0.75 15.71
C TYR A 67 -7.30 -0.43 17.18
N GLY A 68 -6.89 -1.40 17.99
CA GLY A 68 -6.75 -1.25 19.44
C GLY A 68 -6.65 -2.59 20.14
N VAL A 69 -6.50 -2.55 21.47
CA VAL A 69 -6.41 -3.74 22.31
C VAL A 69 -7.64 -3.80 23.21
N GLY A 70 -8.35 -4.91 23.19
CA GLY A 70 -9.53 -5.14 24.02
C GLY A 70 -10.65 -5.87 23.28
N ASP A 71 -11.86 -5.81 23.88
CA ASP A 71 -13.06 -6.41 23.30
C ASP A 71 -13.66 -5.47 22.24
N VAL A 72 -13.52 -5.86 20.98
CA VAL A 72 -14.01 -5.12 19.83
C VAL A 72 -15.54 -5.21 19.66
N SER A 73 -16.22 -6.15 20.34
CA SER A 73 -17.66 -6.41 20.17
C SER A 73 -18.50 -5.17 20.51
N LYS A 74 -18.15 -4.45 21.55
CA LYS A 74 -18.83 -3.18 21.93
C LYS A 74 -18.72 -2.12 20.84
N ILE A 75 -17.55 -2.03 20.22
CA ILE A 75 -17.31 -1.05 19.13
C ILE A 75 -18.16 -1.41 17.92
N ILE A 76 -18.22 -2.70 17.57
CA ILE A 76 -19.05 -3.19 16.46
C ILE A 76 -20.52 -2.86 16.71
N GLU A 77 -21.02 -3.12 17.94
CA GLU A 77 -22.40 -2.82 18.33
C GLU A 77 -22.70 -1.31 18.23
N LEU A 78 -21.80 -0.46 18.74
CA LEU A 78 -21.93 1.00 18.62
C LEU A 78 -21.99 1.47 17.17
N LEU A 79 -21.09 0.96 16.32
CA LEU A 79 -21.07 1.28 14.91
C LEU A 79 -22.31 0.74 14.17
N LYS A 80 -22.83 -0.45 14.56
CA LYS A 80 -24.04 -1.03 13.98
C LYS A 80 -25.25 -0.12 14.30
N ASN A 81 -25.37 0.35 15.51
CA ASN A 81 -26.43 1.27 15.94
C ASN A 81 -26.36 2.65 15.25
N GLU A 82 -25.14 3.18 15.00
CA GLU A 82 -24.95 4.44 14.28
C GLU A 82 -25.28 4.35 12.77
N ASN A 83 -25.36 3.15 12.20
CA ASN A 83 -25.60 2.91 10.78
C ASN A 83 -26.92 2.17 10.50
N ASP A 84 -27.88 2.17 11.42
CA ASP A 84 -29.18 1.52 11.29
C ASP A 84 -29.06 0.03 10.84
N GLY A 85 -28.04 -0.68 11.36
CA GLY A 85 -27.74 -2.05 11.01
C GLY A 85 -26.90 -2.25 9.75
N ASN A 86 -26.83 -1.29 8.84
CA ASN A 86 -26.09 -1.39 7.56
C ASN A 86 -24.59 -1.10 7.76
N LEU A 87 -23.88 -2.00 8.42
CA LEU A 87 -22.46 -1.85 8.71
C LEU A 87 -21.61 -2.66 7.72
N ILE A 88 -20.68 -1.98 7.04
CA ILE A 88 -19.75 -2.61 6.11
C ILE A 88 -18.34 -2.45 6.66
N PHE A 89 -17.61 -3.55 6.84
CA PHE A 89 -16.17 -3.54 7.10
C PHE A 89 -15.39 -3.92 5.84
N LYS A 90 -14.34 -3.14 5.56
CA LYS A 90 -13.46 -3.31 4.39
C LYS A 90 -12.13 -2.57 4.59
N PRO A 91 -10.96 -3.21 4.44
CA PRO A 91 -10.78 -4.66 4.27
C PRO A 91 -10.99 -5.42 5.58
N VAL A 92 -11.37 -6.67 5.48
CA VAL A 92 -11.45 -7.60 6.60
C VAL A 92 -10.38 -8.67 6.43
N LEU A 93 -9.48 -8.80 7.41
CA LEU A 93 -8.50 -9.89 7.48
C LEU A 93 -9.07 -11.08 8.26
N ASN A 94 -8.47 -12.26 8.06
CA ASN A 94 -8.93 -13.51 8.68
C ASN A 94 -9.05 -13.44 10.22
N ASP A 95 -8.15 -12.69 10.90
CA ASP A 95 -8.21 -12.56 12.36
C ASP A 95 -9.41 -11.73 12.81
N PHE A 96 -9.66 -10.60 12.15
CA PHE A 96 -10.85 -9.79 12.46
C PHE A 96 -12.14 -10.49 12.03
N ARG A 97 -12.12 -11.25 10.94
CA ARG A 97 -13.26 -12.08 10.51
C ARG A 97 -13.76 -12.99 11.63
N LYS A 98 -12.84 -13.67 12.34
CA LYS A 98 -13.17 -14.51 13.49
C LYS A 98 -13.91 -13.76 14.61
N SER A 99 -13.61 -12.48 14.80
CA SER A 99 -14.31 -11.64 15.77
C SER A 99 -15.76 -11.32 15.37
N LEU A 100 -16.10 -11.54 14.10
CA LEU A 100 -17.43 -11.33 13.52
C LEU A 100 -18.26 -12.61 13.41
N ASP A 101 -17.69 -13.81 13.65
CA ASP A 101 -18.34 -15.11 13.41
C ASP A 101 -19.66 -15.31 14.17
N ASN A 102 -19.83 -14.68 15.35
CA ASN A 102 -21.05 -14.77 16.16
C ASN A 102 -21.97 -13.54 16.02
N LEU A 103 -21.70 -12.69 15.06
CA LEU A 103 -22.46 -11.49 14.74
C LEU A 103 -23.06 -11.68 13.34
N ASP A 104 -24.25 -11.14 13.09
CA ASP A 104 -24.91 -11.25 11.78
C ASP A 104 -24.13 -10.47 10.70
N PHE A 105 -23.11 -11.13 10.13
CA PHE A 105 -22.32 -10.63 9.01
C PHE A 105 -22.23 -11.68 7.91
N SER A 106 -22.52 -11.26 6.69
CA SER A 106 -22.17 -11.98 5.48
C SER A 106 -20.77 -11.60 5.02
N PHE A 107 -20.02 -12.55 4.44
CA PHE A 107 -18.65 -12.32 3.99
C PHE A 107 -18.53 -12.59 2.49
N ARG A 108 -17.85 -11.66 1.81
CA ARG A 108 -17.47 -11.81 0.41
C ARG A 108 -15.97 -11.63 0.26
N GLU A 109 -15.32 -12.56 -0.43
CA GLU A 109 -13.93 -12.44 -0.81
C GLU A 109 -13.72 -11.21 -1.71
N ASP A 110 -12.70 -10.41 -1.41
CA ASP A 110 -12.29 -9.27 -2.22
C ASP A 110 -10.93 -9.51 -2.86
N ARG A 111 -10.90 -10.43 -3.84
CA ARG A 111 -9.68 -10.87 -4.52
C ARG A 111 -8.89 -9.72 -5.14
N ASN A 112 -9.55 -8.65 -5.56
CA ASN A 112 -8.92 -7.49 -6.19
C ASN A 112 -8.10 -6.65 -5.21
N SER A 113 -8.41 -6.75 -3.92
CA SER A 113 -7.74 -6.04 -2.84
C SER A 113 -6.66 -6.86 -2.13
N TYR A 114 -6.36 -8.09 -2.57
CA TYR A 114 -5.29 -8.90 -1.97
C TYR A 114 -3.93 -8.25 -2.12
N ASP A 115 -3.16 -8.19 -1.01
CA ASP A 115 -1.76 -7.74 -1.07
C ASP A 115 -0.83 -8.84 -1.53
N TYR A 116 0.15 -8.44 -2.33
CA TYR A 116 1.22 -9.28 -2.85
C TYR A 116 2.49 -9.07 -2.04
N ILE A 117 2.85 -10.03 -1.21
CA ILE A 117 4.00 -9.94 -0.31
C ILE A 117 5.08 -10.92 -0.75
N TYR A 118 6.31 -10.42 -0.85
CA TYR A 118 7.48 -11.16 -1.31
C TYR A 118 8.57 -11.10 -0.26
N ARG A 119 9.42 -12.11 -0.21
CA ARG A 119 10.68 -12.02 0.52
C ARG A 119 11.62 -11.06 -0.20
N SER A 120 12.29 -10.17 0.55
CA SER A 120 13.23 -9.20 0.00
C SER A 120 14.41 -9.89 -0.71
N ASP A 121 15.00 -10.92 -0.09
CA ASP A 121 16.09 -11.71 -0.68
C ASP A 121 15.72 -12.33 -2.02
N LYS A 122 14.45 -12.72 -2.20
CA LYS A 122 13.93 -13.25 -3.46
C LYS A 122 13.84 -12.18 -4.55
N LEU A 123 13.38 -10.96 -4.22
CA LEU A 123 13.32 -9.84 -5.17
C LEU A 123 14.72 -9.34 -5.55
N ILE A 124 15.67 -9.37 -4.62
CA ILE A 124 17.07 -8.98 -4.86
C ILE A 124 17.78 -10.01 -5.75
N ASN A 125 17.72 -11.30 -5.39
CA ASN A 125 18.54 -12.34 -6.02
C ASN A 125 17.84 -12.98 -7.22
N LEU A 126 16.51 -12.98 -7.26
CA LEU A 126 15.68 -13.58 -8.31
C LEU A 126 16.07 -15.04 -8.61
N ASN A 127 16.41 -15.83 -7.60
CA ASN A 127 16.92 -17.19 -7.73
C ASN A 127 15.87 -18.16 -8.32
N GLY A 128 16.38 -19.22 -8.94
CA GLY A 128 15.58 -20.34 -9.44
C GLY A 128 15.07 -20.19 -10.87
N PRO A 129 14.55 -21.28 -11.44
CA PRO A 129 14.14 -21.33 -12.85
C PRO A 129 12.90 -20.47 -13.13
N LYS A 130 11.99 -20.36 -12.16
CA LYS A 130 10.72 -19.60 -12.32
C LYS A 130 10.95 -18.09 -12.47
N LEU A 131 12.06 -17.54 -11.99
CA LEU A 131 12.42 -16.12 -12.10
C LEU A 131 13.47 -15.83 -13.20
N ARG A 132 13.81 -16.85 -14.02
CA ARG A 132 14.77 -16.70 -15.13
C ARG A 132 14.46 -15.54 -16.07
N ASN A 133 13.18 -15.34 -16.38
CA ASN A 133 12.78 -14.26 -17.26
C ASN A 133 13.03 -12.88 -16.67
N LYS A 134 12.85 -12.72 -15.34
CA LYS A 134 13.15 -11.46 -14.64
C LYS A 134 14.64 -11.14 -14.74
N ARG A 135 15.50 -12.13 -14.45
CA ARG A 135 16.96 -11.97 -14.60
C ARG A 135 17.37 -11.65 -16.04
N ARG A 136 16.70 -12.26 -17.04
CA ARG A 136 16.97 -11.97 -18.46
C ARG A 136 16.67 -10.53 -18.83
N TRP A 137 15.53 -9.99 -18.36
CA TRP A 137 15.16 -8.59 -18.59
C TRP A 137 16.11 -7.62 -17.90
N ILE A 138 16.50 -7.88 -16.67
CA ILE A 138 17.49 -7.06 -15.96
C ILE A 138 18.85 -7.10 -16.70
N LYS A 139 19.29 -8.29 -17.09
CA LYS A 139 20.54 -8.43 -17.87
C LYS A 139 20.46 -7.68 -19.21
N LYS A 140 19.33 -7.76 -19.91
CA LYS A 140 19.11 -7.03 -21.17
C LYS A 140 19.21 -5.52 -20.94
N PHE A 141 18.55 -5.00 -19.89
CA PHE A 141 18.61 -3.59 -19.53
C PHE A 141 20.04 -3.15 -19.24
N LYS A 142 20.75 -3.87 -18.35
CA LYS A 142 22.13 -3.54 -17.95
C LYS A 142 23.15 -3.61 -19.11
N ASN A 143 22.87 -4.40 -20.14
CA ASN A 143 23.73 -4.50 -21.32
C ASN A 143 23.45 -3.40 -22.37
N ASN A 144 22.23 -2.87 -22.38
CA ASN A 144 21.79 -1.92 -23.42
C ASN A 144 21.85 -0.46 -22.97
N TYR A 145 21.82 -0.22 -21.64
CA TYR A 145 21.72 1.13 -21.09
C TYR A 145 22.78 1.35 -20.02
N ASP A 146 23.49 2.47 -20.13
CA ASP A 146 24.27 3.02 -19.01
C ASP A 146 23.29 3.74 -18.08
N TYR A 147 23.21 3.27 -16.83
CA TYR A 147 22.23 3.78 -15.87
C TYR A 147 22.86 4.08 -14.52
N THR A 148 22.22 4.99 -13.82
CA THR A 148 22.54 5.32 -12.42
C THR A 148 21.33 5.09 -11.53
N TYR A 149 21.60 4.72 -10.27
CA TYR A 149 20.63 4.69 -9.18
C TYR A 149 20.80 5.94 -8.34
N GLU A 150 19.73 6.62 -8.02
CA GLU A 150 19.72 7.83 -7.21
C GLU A 150 18.56 7.81 -6.22
N ASP A 151 18.82 8.18 -4.97
CA ASP A 151 17.77 8.34 -3.97
C ASP A 151 16.93 9.59 -4.23
N ILE A 152 15.64 9.56 -3.86
CA ILE A 152 14.80 10.76 -3.90
C ILE A 152 15.20 11.67 -2.74
N ALA A 153 15.58 12.89 -3.07
CA ALA A 153 16.01 13.94 -2.16
C ALA A 153 15.28 15.26 -2.45
N LYS A 154 15.54 16.28 -1.64
CA LYS A 154 14.86 17.58 -1.78
C LYS A 154 15.15 18.31 -3.08
N ASP A 155 16.29 18.06 -3.68
CA ASP A 155 16.75 18.69 -4.91
C ASP A 155 16.21 18.03 -6.18
N ASN A 156 15.83 16.75 -6.13
CA ASN A 156 15.30 16.03 -7.29
C ASN A 156 13.80 15.68 -7.19
N ILE A 157 13.16 15.86 -6.04
CA ILE A 157 11.78 15.41 -5.80
C ILE A 157 10.77 16.00 -6.80
N LYS A 158 10.96 17.24 -7.22
CA LYS A 158 10.04 17.89 -8.18
C LYS A 158 10.11 17.25 -9.56
N GLU A 159 11.30 16.93 -10.04
CA GLU A 159 11.48 16.20 -11.29
C GLU A 159 10.86 14.79 -11.22
N VAL A 160 11.02 14.12 -10.06
CA VAL A 160 10.43 12.80 -9.81
C VAL A 160 8.91 12.85 -9.77
N GLU A 161 8.33 13.85 -9.11
CA GLU A 161 6.90 14.10 -9.12
C GLU A 161 6.39 14.28 -10.55
N ASP A 162 6.99 15.19 -11.31
CA ASP A 162 6.58 15.49 -12.69
C ASP A 162 6.66 14.23 -13.58
N PHE A 163 7.74 13.45 -13.47
CA PHE A 163 7.86 12.18 -14.20
C PHE A 163 6.75 11.19 -13.82
N THR A 164 6.43 11.08 -12.54
CA THR A 164 5.42 10.13 -12.04
C THR A 164 4.01 10.56 -12.45
N ILE A 165 3.65 11.82 -12.20
CA ILE A 165 2.32 12.36 -12.44
C ILE A 165 1.95 12.36 -13.92
N ASN A 166 2.91 12.61 -14.81
CA ASN A 166 2.68 12.62 -16.27
C ASN A 166 2.32 11.22 -16.83
N GLN A 167 2.52 10.15 -16.08
CA GLN A 167 2.14 8.78 -16.47
C GLN A 167 0.81 8.31 -15.90
N ILE A 168 0.11 9.17 -15.13
CA ILE A 168 -1.13 8.81 -14.45
C ILE A 168 -2.32 9.43 -15.20
N GLU A 169 -3.22 8.56 -15.68
CA GLU A 169 -4.44 8.97 -16.38
C GLU A 169 -5.62 9.18 -15.40
N ASP A 170 -5.72 8.33 -14.37
CA ASP A 170 -6.80 8.42 -13.37
C ASP A 170 -6.63 9.65 -12.49
N PRO A 171 -7.63 10.56 -12.43
CA PRO A 171 -7.53 11.80 -11.67
C PRO A 171 -7.44 11.58 -10.15
N ASN A 172 -8.00 10.49 -9.64
CA ASN A 172 -7.95 10.18 -8.20
C ASN A 172 -6.57 9.63 -7.82
N GLU A 173 -5.98 8.78 -8.67
CA GLU A 173 -4.61 8.33 -8.48
C GLU A 173 -3.62 9.49 -8.58
N ARG A 174 -3.83 10.41 -9.54
CA ARG A 174 -3.02 11.63 -9.68
C ARG A 174 -3.06 12.45 -8.40
N MET A 175 -4.25 12.74 -7.88
CA MET A 175 -4.42 13.49 -6.63
C MET A 175 -3.73 12.80 -5.44
N ALA A 176 -3.85 11.48 -5.33
CA ALA A 176 -3.20 10.72 -4.26
C ALA A 176 -1.67 10.80 -4.36
N MET A 177 -1.11 10.72 -5.58
CA MET A 177 0.33 10.85 -5.78
C MET A 177 0.83 12.27 -5.54
N GLU A 178 0.10 13.30 -5.95
CA GLU A 178 0.40 14.71 -5.63
C GLU A 178 0.45 14.93 -4.11
N GLU A 179 -0.51 14.38 -3.36
CA GLU A 179 -0.51 14.40 -1.89
C GLU A 179 0.71 13.69 -1.29
N MET A 180 1.12 12.57 -1.86
CA MET A 180 2.32 11.86 -1.47
C MET A 180 3.57 12.73 -1.65
N PHE A 181 3.80 13.28 -2.85
CA PHE A 181 4.99 14.05 -3.15
C PHE A 181 5.05 15.37 -2.37
N ASN A 182 3.93 16.08 -2.21
CA ASN A 182 3.84 17.30 -1.40
C ASN A 182 4.18 17.08 0.09
N ASN A 183 4.01 15.85 0.59
CA ASN A 183 4.24 15.50 1.99
C ASN A 183 5.31 14.42 2.18
N PHE A 184 6.05 14.07 1.15
CA PHE A 184 6.96 12.93 1.04
C PHE A 184 7.85 12.74 2.29
N PHE A 185 8.61 13.77 2.64
CA PHE A 185 9.53 13.70 3.79
C PHE A 185 8.80 13.72 5.15
N LYS A 186 7.63 14.37 5.23
CA LYS A 186 6.83 14.41 6.47
C LYS A 186 6.13 13.08 6.73
N LEU A 187 5.77 12.36 5.67
CA LEU A 187 5.22 11.01 5.75
C LEU A 187 6.29 9.97 6.11
N GLY A 188 7.57 10.25 5.87
CA GLY A 188 8.66 9.32 6.10
C GLY A 188 8.90 8.38 4.91
N ILE A 189 8.35 8.70 3.75
CA ILE A 189 8.50 7.92 2.53
C ILE A 189 9.93 8.04 2.02
N LYS A 190 10.49 6.91 1.56
CA LYS A 190 11.76 6.84 0.82
C LYS A 190 11.46 6.48 -0.63
N GLY A 191 12.39 6.81 -1.51
CA GLY A 191 12.24 6.45 -2.92
C GLY A 191 13.54 6.54 -3.68
N CYS A 192 13.50 6.05 -4.91
CA CYS A 192 14.64 6.10 -5.80
C CYS A 192 14.22 6.32 -7.25
N THR A 193 15.20 6.76 -8.04
CA THR A 193 15.12 6.81 -9.49
C THR A 193 16.18 5.92 -10.12
N ILE A 194 15.84 5.39 -11.29
CA ILE A 194 16.82 4.88 -12.27
C ILE A 194 16.91 5.92 -13.38
N ARG A 195 18.12 6.42 -13.63
CA ARG A 195 18.37 7.34 -14.75
C ARG A 195 19.12 6.64 -15.87
N VAL A 196 18.75 6.95 -17.10
CA VAL A 196 19.45 6.53 -18.32
C VAL A 196 19.81 7.80 -19.07
N ASN A 197 21.11 7.98 -19.38
CA ASN A 197 21.63 9.19 -20.01
C ASN A 197 21.27 10.50 -19.25
N GLY A 198 21.14 10.43 -17.93
CA GLY A 198 20.79 11.55 -17.07
C GLY A 198 19.29 11.81 -16.89
N GLU A 199 18.42 11.20 -17.71
CA GLU A 199 16.97 11.34 -17.61
C GLU A 199 16.33 10.23 -16.75
N ILE A 200 15.24 10.53 -16.05
CA ILE A 200 14.52 9.54 -15.24
C ILE A 200 13.87 8.50 -16.16
N ALA A 201 14.31 7.25 -16.01
CA ALA A 201 13.72 6.09 -16.68
C ALA A 201 12.75 5.31 -15.79
N GLY A 202 12.91 5.37 -14.47
CA GLY A 202 12.03 4.70 -13.53
C GLY A 202 12.08 5.28 -12.13
N VAL A 203 10.98 5.14 -11.40
CA VAL A 203 10.78 5.62 -10.02
C VAL A 203 10.16 4.52 -9.19
N SER A 204 10.58 4.39 -7.93
CA SER A 204 9.89 3.61 -6.91
C SER A 204 9.86 4.36 -5.58
N THR A 205 8.74 4.26 -4.86
CA THR A 205 8.56 4.85 -3.53
C THR A 205 7.96 3.83 -2.57
N GLY A 206 8.33 3.95 -1.29
CA GLY A 206 7.83 3.06 -0.25
C GLY A 206 8.24 3.51 1.13
N GLU A 207 7.74 2.83 2.14
CA GLU A 207 8.03 3.08 3.55
C GLU A 207 7.96 1.82 4.40
N GLU A 208 8.39 1.92 5.63
CA GLU A 208 8.28 0.86 6.62
C GLU A 208 6.80 0.64 7.00
N LEU A 209 6.33 -0.60 6.90
CA LEU A 209 4.97 -0.99 7.31
C LEU A 209 4.97 -1.64 8.70
N THR A 210 5.94 -2.50 8.95
CA THR A 210 6.20 -3.16 10.23
C THR A 210 7.71 -3.31 10.41
N ASP A 211 8.15 -3.79 11.56
CA ASP A 211 9.58 -4.01 11.85
C ASP A 211 10.28 -4.93 10.83
N ASP A 212 9.54 -5.77 10.09
CA ASP A 212 10.09 -6.72 9.13
C ASP A 212 9.56 -6.56 7.70
N THR A 213 8.65 -5.64 7.46
CA THR A 213 7.94 -5.48 6.17
C THR A 213 7.92 -4.04 5.70
N VAL A 214 8.22 -3.86 4.43
CA VAL A 214 8.14 -2.58 3.71
C VAL A 214 6.91 -2.56 2.80
N LEU A 215 6.29 -1.41 2.64
CA LEU A 215 5.20 -1.14 1.72
C LEU A 215 5.70 -0.33 0.52
N ILE A 216 5.45 -0.80 -0.69
CA ILE A 216 5.76 -0.08 -1.93
C ILE A 216 4.49 0.59 -2.46
N HIS A 217 4.48 1.92 -2.48
CA HIS A 217 3.34 2.71 -2.94
C HIS A 217 3.30 2.92 -4.45
N CYS A 218 4.46 3.16 -5.04
CA CYS A 218 4.55 3.50 -6.45
C CYS A 218 5.73 2.81 -7.12
N GLU A 219 5.51 2.28 -8.31
CA GLU A 219 6.54 1.86 -9.25
C GLU A 219 6.10 2.35 -10.64
N ARG A 220 6.87 3.29 -11.22
CA ARG A 220 6.64 3.83 -12.56
C ARG A 220 7.90 3.71 -13.39
N GLY A 221 7.74 3.44 -14.67
CA GLY A 221 8.87 3.32 -15.61
C GLY A 221 8.50 3.74 -17.01
N ASN A 222 9.43 4.38 -17.70
CA ASN A 222 9.30 4.64 -19.12
C ASN A 222 9.42 3.31 -19.89
N ARG A 223 8.34 2.92 -20.55
CA ARG A 223 8.23 1.62 -21.26
C ARG A 223 9.13 1.50 -22.50
N GLU A 224 9.73 2.57 -22.94
CA GLU A 224 10.75 2.54 -24.01
C GLU A 224 12.02 1.83 -23.56
N TYR A 225 12.29 1.77 -22.25
CA TYR A 225 13.42 1.06 -21.68
C TYR A 225 13.01 -0.37 -21.29
N ASP A 226 13.28 -1.32 -22.16
CA ASP A 226 13.01 -2.74 -21.93
C ASP A 226 13.60 -3.25 -20.62
N GLY A 227 12.76 -3.72 -19.70
CA GLY A 227 13.18 -4.28 -18.41
C GLY A 227 13.23 -3.28 -17.26
N ILE A 228 12.89 -2.00 -17.47
CA ILE A 228 12.95 -0.96 -16.43
C ILE A 228 12.20 -1.34 -15.15
N TYR A 229 10.97 -1.88 -15.24
CA TYR A 229 10.20 -2.32 -14.06
C TYR A 229 10.88 -3.45 -13.27
N ASN A 230 11.70 -4.27 -13.93
CA ASN A 230 12.46 -5.30 -13.23
C ASN A 230 13.69 -4.74 -12.53
N VAL A 231 14.32 -3.75 -13.16
CA VAL A 231 15.50 -3.07 -12.61
C VAL A 231 15.09 -2.20 -11.42
N ILE A 232 14.07 -1.34 -11.57
CA ILE A 232 13.66 -0.44 -10.48
C ILE A 232 13.23 -1.23 -9.23
N ASN A 233 12.46 -2.32 -9.42
CA ASN A 233 12.07 -3.18 -8.31
C ASN A 233 13.29 -3.80 -7.62
N GLN A 234 14.23 -4.39 -8.39
CA GLN A 234 15.41 -5.03 -7.81
C GLN A 234 16.32 -4.03 -7.11
N GLU A 235 16.64 -2.91 -7.79
CA GLU A 235 17.58 -1.93 -7.25
C GLU A 235 17.01 -1.21 -6.02
N PHE A 236 15.72 -0.89 -6.00
CA PHE A 236 15.09 -0.26 -4.84
C PHE A 236 15.10 -1.17 -3.61
N VAL A 237 14.70 -2.44 -3.77
CA VAL A 237 14.74 -3.39 -2.66
C VAL A 237 16.18 -3.65 -2.20
N LYS A 238 17.13 -3.76 -3.13
CA LYS A 238 18.53 -4.03 -2.81
C LYS A 238 19.20 -2.87 -2.05
N ASN A 239 18.95 -1.63 -2.45
CA ASN A 239 19.67 -0.48 -1.91
C ASN A 239 19.01 0.11 -0.67
N GLN A 240 17.68 0.09 -0.57
CA GLN A 240 16.94 0.72 0.52
C GLN A 240 16.38 -0.26 1.55
N TRP A 241 16.10 -1.54 1.16
CA TRP A 241 15.23 -2.42 1.92
C TRP A 241 15.80 -3.84 2.11
N SER A 242 17.11 -4.03 1.90
CA SER A 242 17.75 -5.35 2.01
C SER A 242 17.68 -5.96 3.40
N ASP A 243 17.57 -5.14 4.45
CA ASP A 243 17.51 -5.59 5.85
C ASP A 243 16.12 -6.04 6.29
N TYR A 244 15.09 -5.72 5.50
CA TYR A 244 13.71 -6.15 5.75
C TYR A 244 13.46 -7.54 5.19
N LYS A 245 12.62 -8.28 5.88
CA LYS A 245 12.27 -9.65 5.48
C LYS A 245 11.28 -9.71 4.33
N TYR A 246 10.31 -8.80 4.33
CA TYR A 246 9.20 -8.78 3.39
C TYR A 246 9.03 -7.43 2.70
N ILE A 247 8.54 -7.51 1.46
CA ILE A 247 8.14 -6.38 0.63
C ILE A 247 6.68 -6.59 0.24
N ASN A 248 5.78 -5.76 0.75
CA ASN A 248 4.39 -5.70 0.31
C ASN A 248 4.30 -4.72 -0.87
N ARG A 249 3.82 -5.21 -2.01
CA ARG A 249 3.64 -4.41 -3.23
C ARG A 249 2.17 -4.11 -3.52
N GLU A 250 1.35 -4.04 -2.49
CA GLU A 250 -0.08 -3.73 -2.54
C GLU A 250 -0.91 -4.62 -3.50
N GLN A 251 -2.11 -4.15 -3.83
CA GLN A 251 -3.15 -4.86 -4.56
C GLN A 251 -2.94 -4.82 -6.08
N ASP A 252 -3.70 -5.65 -6.81
CA ASP A 252 -3.80 -5.59 -8.28
C ASP A 252 -5.03 -4.81 -8.79
N LEU A 253 -5.95 -4.44 -7.89
CA LEU A 253 -7.17 -3.69 -8.17
C LEU A 253 -8.06 -4.31 -9.27
N GLY A 254 -7.91 -5.61 -9.55
CA GLY A 254 -8.60 -6.31 -10.64
C GLY A 254 -8.04 -6.03 -12.03
N ILE A 255 -6.93 -5.29 -12.14
CA ILE A 255 -6.27 -4.99 -13.41
C ILE A 255 -5.45 -6.22 -13.84
N GLU A 256 -5.88 -6.91 -14.89
CA GLU A 256 -5.29 -8.19 -15.32
C GLU A 256 -3.77 -8.09 -15.60
N GLY A 257 -3.33 -7.04 -16.29
CA GLY A 257 -1.90 -6.83 -16.56
C GLY A 257 -1.06 -6.65 -15.30
N LEU A 258 -1.60 -5.93 -14.28
CA LEU A 258 -0.94 -5.74 -12.99
C LEU A 258 -0.92 -7.03 -12.19
N ARG A 259 -2.05 -7.77 -12.18
CA ARG A 259 -2.16 -9.11 -11.56
C ARG A 259 -1.10 -10.06 -12.11
N GLN A 260 -1.01 -10.18 -13.43
CA GLN A 260 -0.02 -11.03 -14.07
C GLN A 260 1.41 -10.58 -13.76
N ALA A 261 1.69 -9.29 -13.83
CA ALA A 261 3.00 -8.75 -13.47
C ALA A 261 3.42 -9.17 -12.06
N LYS A 262 2.51 -9.00 -11.06
CA LYS A 262 2.74 -9.36 -9.65
C LYS A 262 2.90 -10.89 -9.48
N LEU A 263 2.00 -11.69 -10.05
CA LEU A 263 2.06 -13.16 -9.95
C LEU A 263 3.32 -13.76 -10.57
N THR A 264 3.90 -13.15 -11.62
CA THR A 264 5.14 -13.64 -12.24
C THR A 264 6.36 -13.54 -11.34
N TYR A 265 6.32 -12.73 -10.27
CA TYR A 265 7.33 -12.69 -9.21
C TYR A 265 7.13 -13.77 -8.14
N ARG A 266 6.02 -14.54 -8.22
CA ARG A 266 5.70 -15.63 -7.30
C ARG A 266 5.66 -15.14 -5.84
N PRO A 267 4.61 -14.40 -5.44
CA PRO A 267 4.48 -13.90 -4.08
C PRO A 267 4.62 -15.04 -3.07
N ASP A 268 5.26 -14.77 -1.95
CA ASP A 268 5.40 -15.72 -0.84
C ASP A 268 4.11 -15.77 -0.02
N ILE A 269 3.42 -14.61 0.07
CA ILE A 269 2.13 -14.47 0.73
C ILE A 269 1.20 -13.69 -0.20
N LEU A 270 0.00 -14.21 -0.40
CA LEU A 270 -1.16 -13.45 -0.87
C LEU A 270 -2.02 -13.19 0.38
N LEU A 271 -2.02 -11.94 0.84
CA LEU A 271 -2.79 -11.55 2.01
C LEU A 271 -4.26 -11.41 1.62
N GLU A 272 -5.05 -12.39 2.01
CA GLU A 272 -6.48 -12.46 1.70
C GLU A 272 -7.25 -11.36 2.42
N LYS A 273 -8.17 -10.73 1.70
CA LYS A 273 -9.04 -9.68 2.21
C LYS A 273 -10.49 -9.98 1.86
N TYR A 274 -11.38 -9.61 2.76
CA TYR A 274 -12.82 -9.81 2.63
C TYR A 274 -13.55 -8.49 2.84
N ILE A 275 -14.80 -8.46 2.40
CA ILE A 275 -15.78 -7.46 2.78
C ILE A 275 -16.78 -8.17 3.69
N ALA A 276 -17.03 -7.62 4.87
CA ALA A 276 -18.09 -8.07 5.77
C ALA A 276 -19.23 -7.06 5.74
N LYS A 277 -20.45 -7.56 5.52
CA LYS A 277 -21.67 -6.75 5.52
C LYS A 277 -22.60 -7.25 6.62
N GLY A 278 -22.92 -6.35 7.58
CA GLY A 278 -23.92 -6.61 8.62
C GLY A 278 -25.33 -6.62 8.02
N GLU A 279 -26.18 -7.51 8.55
CA GLU A 279 -27.61 -7.63 8.23
C GLU A 279 -28.46 -6.95 9.30
#